data_a6dbfde34de1b6f623d24b4bf4e4ff39
#
_entry.id   a6dbfde34de1b6f623d24b4bf4e4ff39
#
_cell.length_a   1.000
_cell.length_b   1.000
_cell.length_c   1.000
_cell.angle_alpha   90.00
_cell.angle_beta   90.00
_cell.angle_gamma   90.00
#
_symmetry.space_group_name_H-M   'P 1'
#
loop_
_entity.id
_entity.type
_entity.pdbx_description
1 polymer ?
#
loop_
_entity_poly.entity_id
_entity_poly.type
_entity_poly.pdbx_seq_one_letter_code
_entity_poly.pdbx_strand_id
1 'polypeptide(L)'
;LPNNKNIIPVAEQLNALTTKEVRVVLTKSMPEALAALVVYDPEASVDENLAEMAEATEAMVTGEVTQSIRDTNSDAGPITVGDWIGLVRGDGIVTVNGTLEGASISLLEHLITDEREIVTIIEGVDAPASTTAALRTWIETERPDVQIECHKGGQPLYPYLFGVE
;
A
#
# COMPACT_ATOMS: atom_id res chain seq x y z
N LEU A 1 13.52 2.83 -6.56
CA LEU A 1 12.15 2.63 -6.06
C LEU A 1 11.97 3.37 -4.74
N PRO A 2 11.52 4.64 -4.73
CA PRO A 2 11.13 5.33 -3.51
C PRO A 2 9.88 4.68 -2.90
N ASN A 3 9.75 4.72 -1.58
CA ASN A 3 8.54 4.26 -0.89
C ASN A 3 7.68 5.43 -0.36
N ASN A 4 8.06 6.65 -0.70
CA ASN A 4 7.38 7.87 -0.26
C ASN A 4 7.63 8.99 -1.26
N LYS A 5 6.60 9.80 -1.55
CA LYS A 5 6.71 10.93 -2.48
C LYS A 5 7.81 11.93 -2.14
N ASN A 6 8.16 12.08 -0.87
CA ASN A 6 9.20 13.01 -0.42
C ASN A 6 10.62 12.52 -0.72
N ILE A 7 10.80 11.23 -1.00
CA ILE A 7 12.09 10.62 -1.37
C ILE A 7 12.35 10.75 -2.89
N ILE A 8 11.32 10.90 -3.71
CA ILE A 8 11.45 10.98 -5.17
C ILE A 8 12.45 12.06 -5.60
N PRO A 9 12.36 13.34 -5.14
CA PRO A 9 13.28 14.38 -5.56
C PRO A 9 14.75 14.08 -5.18
N VAL A 10 14.95 13.37 -4.06
CA VAL A 10 16.29 12.96 -3.62
C VAL A 10 16.83 11.84 -4.51
N ALA A 11 15.98 10.88 -4.88
CA ALA A 11 16.35 9.79 -5.77
C ALA A 11 16.71 10.30 -7.19
N GLU A 12 16.01 11.30 -7.70
CA GLU A 12 16.30 11.92 -9.00
C GLU A 12 17.67 12.63 -9.04
N GLN A 13 18.15 13.15 -7.89
CA GLN A 13 19.45 13.78 -7.79
C GLN A 13 20.64 12.80 -7.92
N LEU A 14 20.40 11.50 -7.79
CA LEU A 14 21.45 10.49 -7.88
C LEU A 14 22.16 10.51 -9.23
N ASN A 15 21.46 10.88 -10.32
CA ASN A 15 22.09 11.03 -11.64
C ASN A 15 23.26 12.02 -11.66
N ALA A 16 23.22 13.06 -10.83
CA ALA A 16 24.31 14.05 -10.72
C ALA A 16 25.46 13.58 -9.83
N LEU A 17 25.26 12.53 -9.04
CA LEU A 17 26.20 12.04 -8.03
C LEU A 17 26.93 10.76 -8.43
N THR A 18 26.58 10.15 -9.58
CA THR A 18 27.19 8.91 -10.05
C THR A 18 27.42 8.92 -11.56
N THR A 19 28.38 8.11 -12.01
CA THR A 19 28.62 7.85 -13.43
C THR A 19 27.77 6.70 -13.98
N LYS A 20 27.02 6.01 -13.13
CA LYS A 20 26.09 4.96 -13.54
C LYS A 20 24.82 5.57 -14.08
N GLU A 21 24.18 4.88 -14.99
CA GLU A 21 22.84 5.23 -15.42
C GLU A 21 21.85 4.95 -14.29
N VAL A 22 21.06 5.95 -13.93
CA VAL A 22 20.03 5.85 -12.89
C VAL A 22 18.68 6.27 -13.46
N ARG A 23 17.68 5.42 -13.24
CA ARG A 23 16.28 5.73 -13.51
C ARG A 23 15.48 5.57 -12.23
N VAL A 24 14.49 6.41 -12.04
CA VAL A 24 13.63 6.39 -10.86
C VAL A 24 12.21 6.00 -11.29
N VAL A 25 11.78 4.82 -10.88
CA VAL A 25 10.36 4.45 -10.94
C VAL A 25 9.65 5.22 -9.83
N LEU A 26 8.59 5.94 -10.15
CA LEU A 26 7.95 6.91 -9.25
C LEU A 26 7.00 6.23 -8.24
N THR A 27 7.48 5.18 -7.59
CA THR A 27 6.75 4.49 -6.52
C THR A 27 6.61 5.38 -5.28
N LYS A 28 5.50 5.30 -4.58
CA LYS A 28 5.17 6.16 -3.43
C LYS A 28 4.76 5.37 -2.20
N SER A 29 4.68 4.04 -2.34
CA SER A 29 4.33 3.11 -1.28
C SER A 29 5.16 1.84 -1.38
N MET A 30 5.15 1.03 -0.33
CA MET A 30 5.83 -0.26 -0.33
C MET A 30 5.17 -1.28 -1.26
N PRO A 31 3.84 -1.44 -1.29
CA PRO A 31 3.20 -2.34 -2.25
C PRO A 31 3.52 -2.00 -3.70
N GLU A 32 3.50 -0.71 -4.10
CA GLU A 32 3.89 -0.29 -5.45
C GLU A 32 5.33 -0.66 -5.79
N ALA A 33 6.25 -0.48 -4.83
CA ALA A 33 7.65 -0.85 -5.05
C ALA A 33 7.81 -2.37 -5.21
N LEU A 34 7.01 -3.18 -4.52
CA LEU A 34 7.00 -4.64 -4.68
C LEU A 34 6.43 -5.03 -6.04
N ALA A 35 5.29 -4.47 -6.46
CA ALA A 35 4.74 -4.72 -7.80
C ALA A 35 5.75 -4.41 -8.90
N ALA A 36 6.42 -3.25 -8.82
CA ALA A 36 7.47 -2.89 -9.75
C ALA A 36 8.65 -3.89 -9.75
N LEU A 37 9.02 -4.44 -8.58
CA LEU A 37 10.13 -5.41 -8.49
C LEU A 37 9.78 -6.77 -9.07
N VAL A 38 8.52 -7.18 -9.04
CA VAL A 38 8.06 -8.47 -9.59
C VAL A 38 8.26 -8.54 -11.11
N VAL A 39 8.06 -7.42 -11.81
CA VAL A 39 8.21 -7.35 -13.27
C VAL A 39 9.62 -6.99 -13.73
N TYR A 40 10.57 -6.76 -12.81
CA TYR A 40 11.96 -6.44 -13.17
C TYR A 40 12.65 -7.60 -13.86
N ASP A 41 13.15 -7.37 -15.09
CA ASP A 41 13.95 -8.32 -15.86
C ASP A 41 15.42 -7.85 -15.94
N PRO A 42 16.38 -8.59 -15.35
CA PRO A 42 17.80 -8.25 -15.43
C PRO A 42 18.39 -8.34 -16.82
N GLU A 43 17.74 -9.03 -17.77
CA GLU A 43 18.19 -9.17 -19.15
C GLU A 43 17.64 -8.07 -20.08
N ALA A 44 16.60 -7.36 -19.65
CA ALA A 44 16.00 -6.25 -20.40
C ALA A 44 16.82 -4.94 -20.22
N SER A 45 16.63 -4.01 -21.14
CA SER A 45 17.24 -2.69 -21.05
C SER A 45 16.66 -1.87 -19.89
N VAL A 46 17.39 -0.80 -19.51
CA VAL A 46 16.93 0.11 -18.45
C VAL A 46 15.60 0.79 -18.81
N ASP A 47 15.42 1.16 -20.08
CA ASP A 47 14.21 1.84 -20.53
C ASP A 47 13.01 0.88 -20.61
N GLU A 48 13.21 -0.37 -21.02
CA GLU A 48 12.17 -1.42 -20.99
C GLU A 48 11.74 -1.70 -19.56
N ASN A 49 12.69 -1.95 -18.65
CA ASN A 49 12.39 -2.12 -17.23
C ASN A 49 11.65 -0.91 -16.63
N LEU A 50 12.07 0.31 -16.98
CA LEU A 50 11.40 1.52 -16.48
C LEU A 50 9.93 1.56 -16.91
N ALA A 51 9.64 1.20 -18.15
CA ALA A 51 8.28 1.21 -18.68
C ALA A 51 7.40 0.16 -18.00
N GLU A 52 7.83 -1.11 -17.95
CA GLU A 52 7.09 -2.20 -17.35
C GLU A 52 6.88 -2.01 -15.83
N MET A 53 7.92 -1.58 -15.11
CA MET A 53 7.85 -1.29 -13.69
C MET A 53 6.90 -0.10 -13.39
N ALA A 54 6.86 0.91 -14.25
CA ALA A 54 5.93 2.02 -14.12
C ALA A 54 4.48 1.58 -14.34
N GLU A 55 4.23 0.75 -15.34
CA GLU A 55 2.90 0.18 -15.64
C GLU A 55 2.39 -0.66 -14.45
N ALA A 56 3.22 -1.57 -13.91
CA ALA A 56 2.87 -2.36 -12.73
C ALA A 56 2.55 -1.48 -11.50
N THR A 57 3.30 -0.36 -11.35
CA THR A 57 3.03 0.62 -10.28
C THR A 57 1.68 1.33 -10.45
N GLU A 58 1.30 1.66 -11.68
CA GLU A 58 0.03 2.36 -11.97
C GLU A 58 -1.18 1.43 -11.82
N ALA A 59 -1.03 0.14 -12.07
CA ALA A 59 -2.07 -0.87 -11.89
C ALA A 59 -2.40 -1.10 -10.40
N MET A 60 -1.44 -0.86 -9.51
CA MET A 60 -1.58 -1.10 -8.06
C MET A 60 -2.34 0.03 -7.36
N VAL A 61 -3.44 -0.30 -6.68
CA VAL A 61 -4.09 0.61 -5.73
C VAL A 61 -3.61 0.28 -4.32
N THR A 62 -3.26 1.30 -3.55
CA THR A 62 -2.67 1.08 -2.22
C THR A 62 -3.43 1.78 -1.11
N GLY A 63 -3.54 1.07 0.02
CA GLY A 63 -4.10 1.59 1.24
C GLY A 63 -3.23 1.30 2.45
N GLU A 64 -3.39 2.10 3.48
CA GLU A 64 -2.66 1.95 4.73
C GLU A 64 -3.58 2.22 5.93
N VAL A 65 -3.39 1.48 7.01
CA VAL A 65 -4.14 1.67 8.26
C VAL A 65 -3.18 2.10 9.36
N THR A 66 -3.56 3.17 10.05
CA THR A 66 -2.80 3.68 11.20
C THR A 66 -3.73 4.24 12.27
N GLN A 67 -3.22 4.48 13.47
CA GLN A 67 -3.98 5.08 14.56
C GLN A 67 -3.80 6.60 14.58
N SER A 68 -4.89 7.34 14.75
CA SER A 68 -4.84 8.79 14.86
C SER A 68 -4.22 9.23 16.18
N ILE A 69 -3.27 10.16 16.10
CA ILE A 69 -2.59 10.76 17.26
C ILE A 69 -3.16 12.13 17.63
N ARG A 70 -4.19 12.61 16.94
CA ARG A 70 -4.81 13.92 17.16
C ARG A 70 -6.27 13.92 16.73
N ASP A 71 -7.06 14.79 17.38
CA ASP A 71 -8.41 15.07 16.94
C ASP A 71 -8.37 15.94 15.68
N THR A 72 -9.17 15.56 14.68
CA THR A 72 -9.29 16.30 13.41
C THR A 72 -10.58 15.92 12.70
N ASN A 73 -10.82 16.47 11.51
CA ASN A 73 -11.92 16.09 10.62
C ASN A 73 -11.36 15.64 9.27
N SER A 74 -12.06 14.72 8.64
CA SER A 74 -11.83 14.28 7.27
C SER A 74 -13.16 14.18 6.52
N ASP A 75 -13.10 13.92 5.23
CA ASP A 75 -14.30 13.66 4.43
C ASP A 75 -15.02 12.37 4.87
N ALA A 76 -14.29 11.43 5.47
CA ALA A 76 -14.83 10.22 6.08
C ALA A 76 -15.49 10.47 7.47
N GLY A 77 -15.43 11.70 8.00
CA GLY A 77 -16.03 12.09 9.26
C GLY A 77 -15.04 12.61 10.30
N PRO A 78 -15.53 12.88 11.53
CA PRO A 78 -14.70 13.31 12.66
C PRO A 78 -13.76 12.18 13.08
N ILE A 79 -12.55 12.56 13.47
CA ILE A 79 -11.50 11.66 13.96
C ILE A 79 -11.11 12.08 15.36
N THR A 80 -11.13 11.14 16.28
CA THR A 80 -10.67 11.31 17.66
C THR A 80 -9.32 10.63 17.86
N VAL A 81 -8.52 11.12 18.79
CA VAL A 81 -7.27 10.43 19.19
C VAL A 81 -7.58 8.99 19.56
N GLY A 82 -6.83 8.06 18.96
CA GLY A 82 -7.01 6.64 19.18
C GLY A 82 -7.90 5.93 18.15
N ASP A 83 -8.65 6.66 17.33
CA ASP A 83 -9.37 6.07 16.21
C ASP A 83 -8.41 5.49 15.17
N TRP A 84 -8.82 4.41 14.53
CA TRP A 84 -8.13 3.82 13.39
C TRP A 84 -8.62 4.45 12.11
N ILE A 85 -7.67 4.88 11.28
CA ILE A 85 -7.93 5.53 10.02
C ILE A 85 -7.36 4.72 8.89
N GLY A 86 -8.13 4.57 7.82
CA GLY A 86 -7.68 3.99 6.56
C GLY A 86 -7.47 5.08 5.53
N LEU A 87 -6.28 5.06 4.93
CA LEU A 87 -5.88 6.02 3.91
C LEU A 87 -5.74 5.31 2.56
N VAL A 88 -6.23 5.94 1.51
CA VAL A 88 -5.97 5.54 0.12
C VAL A 88 -5.07 6.57 -0.53
N ARG A 89 -4.10 6.08 -1.27
CA ARG A 89 -3.17 6.94 -1.97
C ARG A 89 -3.90 7.80 -3.02
N GLY A 90 -3.81 9.11 -2.88
CA GLY A 90 -4.50 10.08 -3.75
C GLY A 90 -5.79 10.61 -3.16
N ASP A 91 -6.54 9.80 -2.45
CA ASP A 91 -7.86 10.15 -1.90
C ASP A 91 -7.79 10.62 -0.45
N GLY A 92 -6.70 10.28 0.27
CA GLY A 92 -6.53 10.64 1.68
C GLY A 92 -7.24 9.68 2.62
N ILE A 93 -7.81 10.20 3.72
CA ILE A 93 -8.51 9.37 4.71
C ILE A 93 -9.91 9.03 4.18
N VAL A 94 -10.14 7.74 3.94
CA VAL A 94 -11.40 7.23 3.39
C VAL A 94 -12.22 6.47 4.42
N THR A 95 -11.62 6.01 5.51
CA THR A 95 -12.34 5.33 6.62
C THR A 95 -11.87 5.82 7.98
N VAL A 96 -12.80 5.83 8.94
CA VAL A 96 -12.54 6.09 10.36
C VAL A 96 -13.31 5.05 11.17
N ASN A 97 -12.63 4.34 12.10
CA ASN A 97 -13.27 3.31 12.91
C ASN A 97 -12.61 3.23 14.31
N GLY A 98 -13.39 2.84 15.32
CA GLY A 98 -12.88 2.64 16.68
C GLY A 98 -12.02 1.38 16.85
N THR A 99 -11.95 0.50 15.85
CA THR A 99 -11.16 -0.74 15.89
C THR A 99 -10.28 -0.89 14.65
N LEU A 100 -9.11 -1.51 14.83
CA LEU A 100 -8.19 -1.82 13.75
C LEU A 100 -8.84 -2.72 12.68
N GLU A 101 -9.54 -3.76 13.12
CA GLU A 101 -10.25 -4.69 12.25
C GLU A 101 -11.30 -3.97 11.40
N GLY A 102 -12.17 -3.18 12.04
CA GLY A 102 -13.21 -2.43 11.34
C GLY A 102 -12.65 -1.42 10.33
N ALA A 103 -11.60 -0.67 10.69
CA ALA A 103 -10.94 0.25 9.77
C ALA A 103 -10.32 -0.48 8.57
N SER A 104 -9.70 -1.64 8.82
CA SER A 104 -9.06 -2.46 7.77
C SER A 104 -10.09 -3.06 6.82
N ILE A 105 -11.20 -3.59 7.33
CA ILE A 105 -12.30 -4.13 6.51
C ILE A 105 -12.90 -3.01 5.65
N SER A 106 -13.27 -1.87 6.26
CA SER A 106 -13.85 -0.75 5.51
C SER A 106 -12.89 -0.19 4.45
N LEU A 107 -11.58 -0.23 4.71
CA LEU A 107 -10.60 0.14 3.71
C LEU A 107 -10.52 -0.88 2.57
N LEU A 108 -10.52 -2.18 2.87
CA LEU A 108 -10.55 -3.24 1.86
C LEU A 108 -11.82 -3.20 1.00
N GLU A 109 -12.99 -2.90 1.58
CA GLU A 109 -14.23 -2.67 0.83
C GLU A 109 -14.09 -1.54 -0.20
N HIS A 110 -13.32 -0.50 0.15
CA HIS A 110 -13.06 0.62 -0.75
C HIS A 110 -12.02 0.28 -1.85
N LEU A 111 -11.02 -0.54 -1.53
CA LEU A 111 -9.92 -0.90 -2.44
C LEU A 111 -10.30 -2.01 -3.42
N ILE A 112 -11.06 -3.03 -2.96
CA ILE A 112 -11.41 -4.20 -3.76
C ILE A 112 -12.64 -3.88 -4.61
N THR A 113 -12.42 -3.53 -5.87
CA THR A 113 -13.47 -3.39 -6.89
C THR A 113 -13.62 -4.69 -7.68
N ASP A 114 -14.65 -4.80 -8.52
CA ASP A 114 -14.95 -6.01 -9.31
C ASP A 114 -13.84 -6.39 -10.32
N GLU A 115 -12.94 -5.45 -10.61
CA GLU A 115 -11.83 -5.64 -11.56
C GLU A 115 -10.53 -6.07 -10.87
N ARG A 116 -10.54 -6.27 -9.55
CA ARG A 116 -9.35 -6.57 -8.75
C ARG A 116 -9.31 -8.03 -8.36
N GLU A 117 -8.18 -8.67 -8.61
CA GLU A 117 -8.01 -10.11 -8.47
C GLU A 117 -7.07 -10.51 -7.33
N ILE A 118 -6.15 -9.63 -6.92
CA ILE A 118 -5.13 -9.94 -5.91
C ILE A 118 -5.12 -8.87 -4.81
N VAL A 119 -5.12 -9.32 -3.56
CA VAL A 119 -4.91 -8.49 -2.37
C VAL A 119 -3.64 -8.91 -1.68
N THR A 120 -2.66 -8.02 -1.65
CA THR A 120 -1.43 -8.16 -0.86
C THR A 120 -1.57 -7.46 0.47
N ILE A 121 -1.44 -8.20 1.57
CA ILE A 121 -1.45 -7.70 2.95
C ILE A 121 -0.01 -7.71 3.47
N ILE A 122 0.53 -6.54 3.84
CA ILE A 122 1.85 -6.42 4.46
C ILE A 122 1.66 -6.09 5.93
N GLU A 123 2.02 -7.04 6.80
CA GLU A 123 1.88 -6.95 8.25
C GLU A 123 3.02 -6.15 8.88
N GLY A 124 2.67 -5.11 9.65
CA GLY A 124 3.60 -4.37 10.50
C GLY A 124 3.94 -5.11 11.80
N VAL A 125 4.83 -4.53 12.59
CA VAL A 125 5.23 -5.11 13.88
C VAL A 125 4.07 -5.22 14.87
N ASP A 126 3.09 -4.32 14.78
CA ASP A 126 1.94 -4.23 15.66
C ASP A 126 0.68 -4.90 15.08
N ALA A 127 0.80 -5.66 13.99
CA ALA A 127 -0.31 -6.39 13.38
C ALA A 127 -0.70 -7.61 14.24
N PRO A 128 -1.91 -7.64 14.85
CA PRO A 128 -2.35 -8.80 15.62
C PRO A 128 -2.69 -9.97 14.69
N ALA A 129 -2.18 -11.16 14.97
CA ALA A 129 -2.46 -12.35 14.16
C ALA A 129 -3.96 -12.68 14.07
N SER A 130 -4.74 -12.38 15.12
CA SER A 130 -6.19 -12.54 15.12
C SER A 130 -6.88 -11.61 14.12
N THR A 131 -6.42 -10.37 14.01
CA THR A 131 -6.97 -9.40 13.05
C THR A 131 -6.61 -9.83 11.62
N THR A 132 -5.35 -10.24 11.36
CA THR A 132 -4.99 -10.77 10.04
C THR A 132 -5.85 -11.96 9.64
N ALA A 133 -6.12 -12.89 10.57
CA ALA A 133 -7.00 -14.04 10.31
C ALA A 133 -8.44 -13.59 10.01
N ALA A 134 -8.97 -12.59 10.73
CA ALA A 134 -10.30 -12.04 10.49
C ALA A 134 -10.39 -11.37 9.11
N LEU A 135 -9.38 -10.59 8.71
CA LEU A 135 -9.32 -9.96 7.38
C LEU A 135 -9.32 -10.99 6.26
N ARG A 136 -8.50 -12.05 6.38
CA ARG A 136 -8.48 -13.14 5.41
C ARG A 136 -9.84 -13.81 5.28
N THR A 137 -10.46 -14.16 6.43
CA THR A 137 -11.79 -14.80 6.45
C THR A 137 -12.83 -13.89 5.80
N TRP A 138 -12.77 -12.58 6.06
CA TRP A 138 -13.68 -11.62 5.46
C TRP A 138 -13.50 -11.58 3.92
N ILE A 139 -12.26 -11.48 3.41
CA ILE A 139 -11.99 -11.48 1.96
C ILE A 139 -12.48 -12.79 1.34
N GLU A 140 -12.12 -13.95 1.92
CA GLU A 140 -12.52 -15.27 1.42
C GLU A 140 -14.06 -15.44 1.37
N THR A 141 -14.79 -14.74 2.23
CA THR A 141 -16.26 -14.82 2.31
C THR A 141 -16.94 -13.84 1.35
N GLU A 142 -16.52 -12.59 1.37
CA GLU A 142 -17.17 -11.48 0.64
C GLU A 142 -16.61 -11.29 -0.78
N ARG A 143 -15.42 -11.78 -1.04
CA ARG A 143 -14.69 -11.68 -2.31
C ARG A 143 -14.00 -13.00 -2.66
N PRO A 144 -14.75 -14.10 -2.87
CA PRO A 144 -14.20 -15.45 -3.02
C PRO A 144 -13.29 -15.63 -4.24
N ASP A 145 -13.41 -14.75 -5.23
CA ASP A 145 -12.59 -14.78 -6.45
C ASP A 145 -11.25 -14.04 -6.29
N VAL A 146 -11.04 -13.36 -5.15
CA VAL A 146 -9.81 -12.59 -4.90
C VAL A 146 -8.75 -13.47 -4.24
N GLN A 147 -7.57 -13.50 -4.82
CA GLN A 147 -6.39 -14.15 -4.23
C GLN A 147 -5.79 -13.29 -3.12
N ILE A 148 -5.40 -13.92 -2.02
CA ILE A 148 -4.82 -13.24 -0.86
C ILE A 148 -3.35 -13.62 -0.68
N GLU A 149 -2.49 -12.64 -0.65
CA GLU A 149 -1.09 -12.78 -0.27
C GLU A 149 -0.81 -12.05 1.05
N CYS A 150 -0.11 -12.70 1.98
CA CYS A 150 0.25 -12.11 3.26
C CYS A 150 1.77 -12.16 3.47
N HIS A 151 2.35 -11.01 3.73
CA HIS A 151 3.79 -10.86 3.95
C HIS A 151 4.07 -10.11 5.26
N LYS A 152 5.13 -10.51 5.97
CA LYS A 152 5.61 -9.79 7.15
C LYS A 152 6.54 -8.67 6.72
N GLY A 153 6.07 -7.43 6.75
CA GLY A 153 6.84 -6.24 6.42
C GLY A 153 7.65 -5.72 7.60
N GLY A 154 7.13 -5.87 8.82
CA GLY A 154 7.81 -5.41 10.04
C GLY A 154 7.87 -3.89 10.19
N GLN A 155 7.13 -3.12 9.41
CA GLN A 155 7.06 -1.67 9.49
C GLN A 155 6.38 -1.23 10.79
N PRO A 156 6.86 -0.15 11.43
CA PRO A 156 6.19 0.48 12.58
C PRO A 156 5.05 1.37 12.12
N LEU A 157 4.16 1.76 13.03
CA LEU A 157 3.09 2.74 12.90
C LEU A 157 1.91 2.32 12.00
N TYR A 158 2.14 1.45 11.04
CA TYR A 158 1.13 0.94 10.12
C TYR A 158 0.98 -0.57 10.32
N PRO A 159 0.01 -1.03 11.13
CA PRO A 159 -0.24 -2.46 11.28
C PRO A 159 -0.50 -3.17 9.96
N TYR A 160 -1.14 -2.47 9.01
CA TYR A 160 -1.37 -3.01 7.67
C TYR A 160 -1.08 -2.00 6.58
N LEU A 161 -0.37 -2.48 5.54
CA LEU A 161 -0.34 -1.88 4.23
C LEU A 161 -1.00 -2.86 3.26
N PHE A 162 -1.87 -2.34 2.39
CA PHE A 162 -2.58 -3.11 1.39
C PHE A 162 -2.15 -2.69 -0.01
N GLY A 163 -1.94 -3.68 -0.88
CA GLY A 163 -1.86 -3.51 -2.31
C GLY A 163 -2.98 -4.30 -2.96
N VAL A 164 -3.66 -3.73 -3.93
CA VAL A 164 -4.76 -4.38 -4.64
C VAL A 164 -4.60 -4.17 -6.13
N GLU A 165 -4.56 -5.26 -6.90
CA GLU A 165 -4.38 -5.30 -8.34
C GLU A 165 -5.32 -6.28 -9.05
#